data_33fa47d1caf2c91e9915b2ef451664fd
#
_entry.id   33fa47d1caf2c91e9915b2ef451664fd
#
_cell.length_a   1.000
_cell.length_b   1.000
_cell.length_c   1.000
_cell.angle_alpha   90.00
_cell.angle_beta   90.00
_cell.angle_gamma   90.00
#
_symmetry.space_group_name_H-M   'P 1'
#
loop_
_entity.id
_entity.type
_entity.pdbx_description
1 polymer ?
#
loop_
_entity_poly.entity_id
_entity_poly.type
_entity_poly.pdbx_seq_one_letter_code
_entity_poly.pdbx_strand_id
1 'polypeptide(L)'
;MKTLLVATDFSANARHAAEYGYQLAARLKANIVLCNAFIVPAEVPEAGMVSWPMMEYEEMLKDSEEELKTLRTALQKQNNDTDFKPAVQCENDVGALSSVVNDIVAHQSIQMVVMATHGNNGLSQFLVGNHTRRMINEAICPLLLVPETCEIKPVKKIAFATDFMHREKDLETIYKLIDLIRPLNVELLITHIHGEKEHGPEFKQWLDHFLVELSNKADYPNIYYRVVKNDSPERGLEWLCEHGHVDMLAMVHRGHNILEKIFTGSHTQKMAGHSTIPLLVIPEES
;
A
#
# COMPACT_ATOMS: atom_id res chain seq x y z
N MET A 1 -2.85 20.20 3.30
CA MET A 1 -3.80 19.41 2.49
C MET A 1 -3.22 18.01 2.37
N LYS A 2 -4.03 16.93 2.46
CA LYS A 2 -3.51 15.55 2.37
C LYS A 2 -2.92 15.32 0.98
N THR A 3 -1.84 14.54 0.88
CA THR A 3 -1.19 14.19 -0.39
C THR A 3 -0.88 12.69 -0.42
N LEU A 4 -1.13 12.02 -1.54
CA LEU A 4 -0.69 10.67 -1.82
C LEU A 4 0.52 10.72 -2.76
N LEU A 5 1.52 9.87 -2.53
CA LEU A 5 2.61 9.66 -3.46
C LEU A 5 2.32 8.42 -4.29
N VAL A 6 2.37 8.53 -5.61
CA VAL A 6 2.18 7.40 -6.53
C VAL A 6 3.51 7.12 -7.23
N ALA A 7 4.10 5.98 -6.89
CA ALA A 7 5.34 5.53 -7.51
C ALA A 7 5.06 4.80 -8.83
N THR A 8 5.80 5.14 -9.88
CA THR A 8 5.61 4.58 -11.22
C THR A 8 6.92 4.28 -11.94
N ASP A 9 6.95 3.16 -12.65
CA ASP A 9 7.96 2.80 -13.66
C ASP A 9 7.39 2.87 -15.09
N PHE A 10 6.23 3.50 -15.23
CA PHE A 10 5.46 3.64 -16.47
C PHE A 10 4.97 2.33 -17.10
N SER A 11 5.16 1.19 -16.43
CA SER A 11 4.57 -0.09 -16.84
C SER A 11 3.04 -0.03 -16.85
N ALA A 12 2.39 -0.99 -17.51
CA ALA A 12 0.94 -1.11 -17.50
C ALA A 12 0.39 -1.27 -16.07
N ASN A 13 1.09 -2.05 -15.23
CA ASN A 13 0.71 -2.27 -13.83
C ASN A 13 0.86 -1.00 -13.00
N ALA A 14 1.94 -0.23 -13.20
CA ALA A 14 2.14 1.04 -12.51
C ALA A 14 1.12 2.10 -12.96
N ARG A 15 0.74 2.11 -14.23
CA ARG A 15 -0.33 2.99 -14.74
C ARG A 15 -1.67 2.62 -14.11
N HIS A 16 -2.00 1.33 -14.02
CA HIS A 16 -3.20 0.87 -13.32
C HIS A 16 -3.22 1.28 -11.85
N ALA A 17 -2.09 1.11 -11.14
CA ALA A 17 -1.95 1.57 -9.76
C ALA A 17 -2.08 3.10 -9.64
N ALA A 18 -1.58 3.87 -10.60
CA ALA A 18 -1.73 5.32 -10.64
C ALA A 18 -3.19 5.73 -10.86
N GLU A 19 -3.92 5.04 -11.71
CA GLU A 19 -5.36 5.26 -11.91
C GLU A 19 -6.16 4.96 -10.64
N TYR A 20 -5.88 3.82 -9.99
CA TYR A 20 -6.47 3.47 -8.70
C TYR A 20 -6.18 4.55 -7.65
N GLY A 21 -4.91 4.95 -7.52
CA GLY A 21 -4.45 6.00 -6.60
C GLY A 21 -5.13 7.34 -6.85
N TYR A 22 -5.36 7.71 -8.12
CA TYR A 22 -6.04 8.94 -8.48
C TYR A 22 -7.52 8.93 -8.06
N GLN A 23 -8.23 7.83 -8.29
CA GLN A 23 -9.62 7.67 -7.86
C GLN A 23 -9.74 7.66 -6.33
N LEU A 24 -8.79 7.01 -5.64
CA LEU A 24 -8.73 7.01 -4.18
C LEU A 24 -8.44 8.42 -3.64
N ALA A 25 -7.47 9.13 -4.23
CA ALA A 25 -7.12 10.51 -3.83
C ALA A 25 -8.31 11.47 -3.98
N ALA A 26 -9.08 11.36 -5.07
CA ALA A 26 -10.28 12.14 -5.27
C ALA A 26 -11.29 11.96 -4.12
N ARG A 27 -11.52 10.73 -3.67
CA ARG A 27 -12.42 10.39 -2.56
C ARG A 27 -11.89 10.81 -1.20
N LEU A 28 -10.57 10.70 -0.99
CA LEU A 28 -9.87 11.16 0.21
C LEU A 28 -9.71 12.68 0.27
N LYS A 29 -10.06 13.41 -0.80
CA LYS A 29 -9.82 14.84 -1.01
C LYS A 29 -8.34 15.19 -0.83
N ALA A 30 -7.47 14.37 -1.41
CA ALA A 30 -6.02 14.48 -1.37
C ALA A 30 -5.46 14.85 -2.73
N ASN A 31 -4.31 15.52 -2.75
CA ASN A 31 -3.52 15.74 -3.95
C ASN A 31 -2.61 14.54 -4.24
N ILE A 32 -1.93 14.56 -5.37
CA ILE A 32 -1.00 13.51 -5.80
C ILE A 32 0.36 14.10 -6.14
N VAL A 33 1.40 13.37 -5.73
CA VAL A 33 2.76 13.45 -6.27
C VAL A 33 3.00 12.16 -7.06
N LEU A 34 3.15 12.27 -8.38
CA LEU A 34 3.65 11.16 -9.21
C LEU A 34 5.17 11.13 -9.09
N CYS A 35 5.73 9.99 -8.73
CA CYS A 35 7.16 9.81 -8.53
C CYS A 35 7.71 8.71 -9.44
N ASN A 36 8.76 9.03 -10.19
CA ASN A 36 9.59 8.05 -10.87
C ASN A 36 11.01 8.09 -10.31
N ALA A 37 11.52 6.92 -9.92
CA ALA A 37 12.90 6.73 -9.50
C ALA A 37 13.63 5.87 -10.54
N PHE A 38 14.77 6.33 -11.01
CA PHE A 38 15.58 5.61 -12.00
C PHE A 38 17.04 5.51 -11.58
N ILE A 39 17.72 4.47 -12.08
CA ILE A 39 19.14 4.23 -11.79
C ILE A 39 19.93 4.52 -13.06
N VAL A 40 20.90 5.41 -12.97
CA VAL A 40 21.87 5.62 -14.06
C VAL A 40 22.94 4.52 -13.94
N PRO A 41 23.14 3.69 -14.98
CA PRO A 41 24.17 2.67 -14.96
C PRO A 41 25.55 3.33 -14.80
N ALA A 42 26.36 2.84 -13.85
CA ALA A 42 27.74 3.24 -13.78
C ALA A 42 28.52 2.57 -14.92
N GLU A 43 29.10 3.34 -15.84
CA GLU A 43 30.06 2.77 -16.78
C GLU A 43 31.29 2.26 -16.02
N VAL A 44 31.70 1.03 -16.34
CA VAL A 44 32.97 0.49 -15.82
C VAL A 44 34.11 1.24 -16.52
N PRO A 45 34.98 1.97 -15.79
CA PRO A 45 36.05 2.71 -16.43
C PRO A 45 37.01 1.76 -17.14
N GLU A 46 37.07 1.80 -18.46
CA GLU A 46 38.24 1.29 -19.17
C GLU A 46 39.39 2.26 -18.96
N ALA A 47 40.44 1.77 -18.28
CA ALA A 47 41.77 2.43 -18.18
C ALA A 47 41.75 3.93 -17.75
N GLY A 48 41.34 4.23 -16.54
CA GLY A 48 41.81 5.43 -15.83
C GLY A 48 41.04 6.74 -16.07
N MET A 49 39.97 6.77 -16.85
CA MET A 49 39.07 7.91 -16.94
C MET A 49 37.70 7.57 -16.32
N VAL A 50 37.37 8.19 -15.22
CA VAL A 50 35.99 8.21 -14.71
C VAL A 50 35.23 9.23 -15.53
N SER A 51 34.60 8.80 -16.61
CA SER A 51 33.58 9.62 -17.29
C SER A 51 32.24 9.40 -16.57
N TRP A 52 31.70 10.43 -15.98
CA TRP A 52 30.35 10.42 -15.50
C TRP A 52 29.41 10.46 -16.72
N PRO A 53 28.42 9.57 -16.89
CA PRO A 53 27.56 9.55 -18.07
C PRO A 53 26.51 10.67 -17.99
N MET A 54 26.97 11.92 -18.10
CA MET A 54 26.12 13.11 -17.99
C MET A 54 25.04 13.15 -19.08
N MET A 55 25.37 12.70 -20.30
CA MET A 55 24.42 12.70 -21.42
C MET A 55 23.30 11.67 -21.19
N GLU A 56 23.63 10.48 -20.72
CA GLU A 56 22.62 9.45 -20.40
C GLU A 56 21.70 9.89 -19.25
N TYR A 57 22.27 10.54 -18.24
CA TYR A 57 21.51 11.11 -17.13
C TYR A 57 20.50 12.15 -17.61
N GLU A 58 20.92 13.12 -18.43
CA GLU A 58 20.04 14.18 -18.94
C GLU A 58 18.93 13.61 -19.84
N GLU A 59 19.24 12.59 -20.65
CA GLU A 59 18.27 11.91 -21.50
C GLU A 59 17.24 11.15 -20.65
N MET A 60 17.67 10.33 -19.70
CA MET A 60 16.77 9.58 -18.80
C MET A 60 15.91 10.52 -17.96
N LEU A 61 16.45 11.63 -17.48
CA LEU A 61 15.71 12.64 -16.74
C LEU A 61 14.59 13.24 -17.61
N LYS A 62 14.93 13.64 -18.83
CA LYS A 62 13.98 14.21 -19.79
C LYS A 62 12.87 13.21 -20.16
N ASP A 63 13.24 11.97 -20.46
CA ASP A 63 12.27 10.90 -20.79
C ASP A 63 11.31 10.66 -19.61
N SER A 64 11.85 10.59 -18.39
CA SER A 64 11.04 10.47 -17.18
C SER A 64 10.08 11.64 -17.01
N GLU A 65 10.53 12.89 -17.22
CA GLU A 65 9.67 14.06 -17.14
C GLU A 65 8.54 14.03 -18.18
N GLU A 66 8.82 13.61 -19.42
CA GLU A 66 7.83 13.54 -20.49
C GLU A 66 6.78 12.45 -20.21
N GLU A 67 7.20 11.28 -19.74
CA GLU A 67 6.30 10.19 -19.33
C GLU A 67 5.44 10.59 -18.12
N LEU A 68 6.01 11.26 -17.10
CA LEU A 68 5.27 11.78 -15.95
C LEU A 68 4.21 12.82 -16.40
N LYS A 69 4.56 13.75 -17.30
CA LYS A 69 3.62 14.74 -17.86
C LYS A 69 2.49 14.07 -18.63
N THR A 70 2.80 13.02 -19.38
CA THR A 70 1.84 12.21 -20.13
C THR A 70 0.87 11.50 -19.18
N LEU A 71 1.40 10.82 -18.17
CA LEU A 71 0.60 10.12 -17.16
C LEU A 71 -0.29 11.10 -16.37
N ARG A 72 0.25 12.24 -15.93
CA ARG A 72 -0.51 13.30 -15.27
C ARG A 72 -1.70 13.73 -16.12
N THR A 73 -1.45 13.99 -17.41
CA THR A 73 -2.49 14.46 -18.33
C THR A 73 -3.57 13.39 -18.50
N ALA A 74 -3.20 12.11 -18.57
CA ALA A 74 -4.13 10.99 -18.67
C ALA A 74 -5.01 10.88 -17.40
N LEU A 75 -4.41 10.98 -16.21
CA LEU A 75 -5.13 10.92 -14.94
C LEU A 75 -6.12 12.08 -14.79
N GLN A 76 -5.70 13.29 -15.12
CA GLN A 76 -6.55 14.49 -15.00
C GLN A 76 -7.75 14.52 -15.98
N LYS A 77 -7.69 13.72 -17.04
CA LYS A 77 -8.80 13.54 -17.99
C LYS A 77 -9.83 12.52 -17.54
N GLN A 78 -9.53 11.72 -16.51
CA GLN A 78 -10.47 10.73 -16.00
C GLN A 78 -11.69 11.40 -15.37
N ASN A 79 -12.85 10.82 -15.63
CA ASN A 79 -14.07 11.21 -14.93
C ASN A 79 -14.05 10.60 -13.52
N ASN A 80 -14.19 11.45 -12.52
CA ASN A 80 -14.33 11.04 -11.13
C ASN A 80 -15.80 11.21 -10.71
N ASP A 81 -16.29 10.27 -9.91
CA ASP A 81 -17.63 10.36 -9.29
C ASP A 81 -17.65 11.35 -8.10
N THR A 82 -16.64 12.22 -7.99
CA THR A 82 -16.50 13.20 -6.91
C THR A 82 -16.31 14.60 -7.46
N ASP A 83 -16.76 15.60 -6.70
CA ASP A 83 -16.54 17.01 -7.04
C ASP A 83 -15.08 17.46 -6.86
N PHE A 84 -14.28 16.66 -6.17
CA PHE A 84 -12.87 16.97 -5.90
C PHE A 84 -11.98 16.42 -7.00
N LYS A 85 -11.19 17.30 -7.60
CA LYS A 85 -10.16 16.93 -8.59
C LYS A 85 -8.77 17.06 -7.96
N PRO A 86 -8.04 15.95 -7.76
CA PRO A 86 -6.68 15.99 -7.25
C PRO A 86 -5.76 16.85 -8.11
N ALA A 87 -5.02 17.77 -7.51
CA ALA A 87 -3.87 18.37 -8.17
C ALA A 87 -2.74 17.33 -8.24
N VAL A 88 -2.08 17.25 -9.40
CA VAL A 88 -1.03 16.26 -9.66
C VAL A 88 0.28 16.98 -9.91
N GLN A 89 1.24 16.79 -9.02
CA GLN A 89 2.64 17.19 -9.16
C GLN A 89 3.46 16.00 -9.66
N CYS A 90 4.60 16.28 -10.30
CA CYS A 90 5.51 15.27 -10.83
C CYS A 90 6.87 15.48 -10.20
N GLU A 91 7.46 14.41 -9.72
CA GLU A 91 8.83 14.37 -9.18
C GLU A 91 9.57 13.17 -9.74
N ASN A 92 10.83 13.35 -10.07
CA ASN A 92 11.73 12.27 -10.47
C ASN A 92 13.10 12.50 -9.84
N ASP A 93 13.76 11.39 -9.52
CA ASP A 93 15.11 11.45 -8.98
C ASP A 93 15.87 10.16 -9.30
N VAL A 94 17.19 10.26 -9.19
CA VAL A 94 18.12 9.15 -9.37
C VAL A 94 18.32 8.43 -8.05
N GLY A 95 18.08 7.14 -8.06
CA GLY A 95 18.34 6.32 -6.89
C GLY A 95 17.45 5.09 -6.79
N ALA A 96 17.64 4.36 -5.71
CA ALA A 96 16.76 3.27 -5.38
C ALA A 96 15.36 3.80 -5.03
N LEU A 97 14.31 3.14 -5.54
CA LEU A 97 12.93 3.58 -5.34
C LEU A 97 12.60 3.90 -3.88
N SER A 98 13.00 3.03 -2.94
CA SER A 98 12.71 3.23 -1.53
C SER A 98 13.40 4.46 -0.94
N SER A 99 14.62 4.77 -1.38
CA SER A 99 15.34 5.95 -0.94
C SER A 99 14.65 7.22 -1.45
N VAL A 100 14.39 7.30 -2.76
CA VAL A 100 13.73 8.46 -3.38
C VAL A 100 12.34 8.69 -2.76
N VAL A 101 11.54 7.63 -2.63
CA VAL A 101 10.19 7.72 -2.03
C VAL A 101 10.26 8.19 -0.58
N ASN A 102 11.15 7.61 0.25
CA ASN A 102 11.27 8.00 1.65
C ASN A 102 11.79 9.43 1.82
N ASP A 103 12.67 9.88 0.94
CA ASP A 103 13.14 11.28 0.93
C ASP A 103 11.98 12.25 0.64
N ILE A 104 11.13 11.94 -0.33
CA ILE A 104 9.94 12.75 -0.61
C ILE A 104 8.98 12.72 0.59
N VAL A 105 8.73 11.55 1.17
CA VAL A 105 7.87 11.39 2.35
C VAL A 105 8.38 12.19 3.55
N ALA A 106 9.69 12.22 3.77
CA ALA A 106 10.31 12.96 4.87
C ALA A 106 10.20 14.49 4.72
N HIS A 107 10.18 15.00 3.48
CA HIS A 107 10.16 16.44 3.21
C HIS A 107 8.77 16.98 2.85
N GLN A 108 7.80 16.10 2.58
CA GLN A 108 6.45 16.49 2.22
C GLN A 108 5.42 15.77 3.10
N SER A 109 4.24 16.38 3.28
CA SER A 109 3.16 15.79 4.07
C SER A 109 2.45 14.66 3.32
N ILE A 110 3.17 13.59 2.99
CA ILE A 110 2.63 12.40 2.34
C ILE A 110 1.88 11.53 3.37
N GLN A 111 0.63 11.19 3.06
CA GLN A 111 -0.20 10.36 3.93
C GLN A 111 -0.11 8.86 3.60
N MET A 112 0.22 8.54 2.37
CA MET A 112 0.29 7.17 1.87
C MET A 112 1.04 7.13 0.56
N VAL A 113 1.85 6.09 0.38
CA VAL A 113 2.48 5.73 -0.90
C VAL A 113 1.60 4.71 -1.61
N VAL A 114 1.39 4.86 -2.92
CA VAL A 114 0.67 3.92 -3.78
C VAL A 114 1.61 3.39 -4.84
N MET A 115 1.66 2.08 -5.03
CA MET A 115 2.43 1.46 -6.10
C MET A 115 1.83 0.13 -6.55
N ALA A 116 2.21 -0.34 -7.72
CA ALA A 116 1.86 -1.67 -8.20
C ALA A 116 2.60 -2.77 -7.41
N THR A 117 2.02 -3.95 -7.31
CA THR A 117 2.68 -5.12 -6.70
C THR A 117 3.84 -5.64 -7.55
N HIS A 118 3.81 -5.43 -8.87
CA HIS A 118 4.81 -5.85 -9.84
C HIS A 118 5.08 -4.74 -10.85
N GLY A 119 6.35 -4.59 -11.24
CA GLY A 119 6.75 -3.74 -12.37
C GLY A 119 6.94 -4.55 -13.66
N ASN A 120 7.61 -3.94 -14.64
CA ASN A 120 7.78 -4.46 -16.00
C ASN A 120 8.55 -5.81 -16.13
N ASN A 121 9.28 -6.24 -15.09
CA ASN A 121 10.16 -7.41 -15.12
C ASN A 121 9.53 -8.70 -14.55
N GLY A 122 8.23 -8.72 -14.32
CA GLY A 122 7.53 -9.85 -13.72
C GLY A 122 7.16 -10.93 -14.75
N LEU A 123 8.06 -11.86 -15.06
CA LEU A 123 7.75 -13.06 -15.87
C LEU A 123 6.96 -14.13 -15.09
N SER A 124 6.71 -13.95 -13.80
CA SER A 124 5.89 -14.85 -13.02
C SER A 124 4.80 -14.10 -12.29
N GLN A 125 3.56 -14.42 -12.55
CA GLN A 125 2.35 -13.90 -11.91
C GLN A 125 2.30 -14.12 -10.38
N PHE A 126 3.37 -14.61 -9.77
CA PHE A 126 3.36 -15.19 -8.42
C PHE A 126 4.37 -14.57 -7.44
N LEU A 127 5.15 -13.56 -7.84
CA LEU A 127 6.19 -13.02 -6.97
C LEU A 127 6.06 -11.50 -6.82
N VAL A 128 5.93 -11.03 -5.59
CA VAL A 128 6.13 -9.61 -5.27
C VAL A 128 7.52 -9.20 -5.73
N GLY A 129 7.61 -8.15 -6.56
CA GLY A 129 8.86 -7.68 -7.11
C GLY A 129 9.86 -7.26 -6.02
N ASN A 130 11.15 -7.31 -6.32
CA ASN A 130 12.20 -6.92 -5.37
C ASN A 130 12.02 -5.48 -4.85
N HIS A 131 11.58 -4.56 -5.70
CA HIS A 131 11.27 -3.18 -5.32
C HIS A 131 10.11 -3.10 -4.33
N THR A 132 9.06 -3.88 -4.54
CA THR A 132 7.90 -3.93 -3.64
C THR A 132 8.27 -4.50 -2.28
N ARG A 133 9.06 -5.58 -2.23
CA ARG A 133 9.56 -6.13 -0.95
C ARG A 133 10.40 -5.12 -0.20
N ARG A 134 11.28 -4.43 -0.91
CA ARG A 134 12.11 -3.41 -0.31
C ARG A 134 11.26 -2.25 0.22
N MET A 135 10.26 -1.80 -0.55
CA MET A 135 9.33 -0.78 -0.08
C MET A 135 8.54 -1.22 1.15
N ILE A 136 8.07 -2.47 1.24
CA ILE A 136 7.39 -3.00 2.44
C ILE A 136 8.27 -2.88 3.68
N ASN A 137 9.58 -3.18 3.54
CA ASN A 137 10.51 -3.19 4.68
C ASN A 137 11.03 -1.79 5.04
N GLU A 138 11.08 -0.86 4.10
CA GLU A 138 11.73 0.44 4.28
C GLU A 138 10.75 1.61 4.30
N ALA A 139 9.47 1.41 3.99
CA ALA A 139 8.49 2.49 3.98
C ALA A 139 8.29 3.10 5.37
N ILE A 140 8.33 4.43 5.45
CA ILE A 140 8.13 5.19 6.69
C ILE A 140 6.71 5.75 6.85
N CYS A 141 5.83 5.48 5.87
CA CYS A 141 4.41 5.83 5.92
C CYS A 141 3.57 4.68 5.32
N PRO A 142 2.23 4.68 5.46
CA PRO A 142 1.37 3.67 4.87
C PRO A 142 1.64 3.44 3.39
N LEU A 143 1.75 2.17 2.97
CA LEU A 143 2.04 1.72 1.62
C LEU A 143 0.87 0.92 1.06
N LEU A 144 0.22 1.42 0.02
CA LEU A 144 -0.85 0.74 -0.70
C LEU A 144 -0.29 0.02 -1.92
N LEU A 145 -0.38 -1.29 -1.91
CA LEU A 145 0.02 -2.17 -2.99
C LEU A 145 -1.21 -2.54 -3.82
N VAL A 146 -1.20 -2.16 -5.09
CA VAL A 146 -2.33 -2.36 -6.01
C VAL A 146 -1.99 -3.49 -6.99
N PRO A 147 -2.73 -4.63 -6.96
CA PRO A 147 -2.59 -5.70 -7.93
C PRO A 147 -3.08 -5.26 -9.32
N GLU A 148 -2.49 -5.84 -10.37
CA GLU A 148 -2.93 -5.57 -11.75
C GLU A 148 -4.38 -5.98 -12.04
N THR A 149 -4.85 -7.00 -11.32
CA THR A 149 -6.22 -7.54 -11.42
C THR A 149 -7.24 -6.78 -10.58
N CYS A 150 -6.80 -5.78 -9.81
CA CYS A 150 -7.68 -5.01 -8.95
C CYS A 150 -8.67 -4.17 -9.78
N GLU A 151 -9.95 -4.31 -9.49
CA GLU A 151 -10.97 -3.47 -10.08
C GLU A 151 -10.92 -2.04 -9.49
N ILE A 152 -10.91 -1.02 -10.36
CA ILE A 152 -10.95 0.37 -9.94
C ILE A 152 -12.40 0.75 -9.62
N LYS A 153 -12.77 0.58 -8.36
CA LYS A 153 -14.12 0.86 -7.84
C LYS A 153 -14.06 1.58 -6.49
N PRO A 154 -15.17 2.16 -6.03
CA PRO A 154 -15.26 2.69 -4.68
C PRO A 154 -14.96 1.62 -3.63
N VAL A 155 -14.03 1.94 -2.72
CA VAL A 155 -13.82 1.13 -1.51
C VAL A 155 -15.03 1.33 -0.61
N LYS A 156 -15.65 0.24 -0.17
CA LYS A 156 -16.79 0.23 0.76
C LYS A 156 -16.47 -0.46 2.06
N LYS A 157 -15.58 -1.44 2.03
CA LYS A 157 -15.19 -2.22 3.20
C LYS A 157 -13.67 -2.46 3.23
N ILE A 158 -13.04 -2.08 4.33
CA ILE A 158 -11.62 -2.35 4.60
C ILE A 158 -11.54 -3.36 5.74
N ALA A 159 -10.83 -4.47 5.54
CA ALA A 159 -10.50 -5.38 6.62
C ALA A 159 -9.14 -5.03 7.21
N PHE A 160 -9.08 -4.78 8.51
CA PHE A 160 -7.82 -4.65 9.24
C PHE A 160 -7.53 -5.96 9.97
N ALA A 161 -6.51 -6.68 9.51
CA ALA A 161 -6.12 -7.96 10.08
C ALA A 161 -5.03 -7.77 11.14
N THR A 162 -5.26 -8.32 12.32
CA THR A 162 -4.33 -8.28 13.45
C THR A 162 -4.34 -9.59 14.24
N ASP A 163 -3.18 -9.92 14.83
CA ASP A 163 -3.01 -11.03 15.79
C ASP A 163 -3.23 -10.60 17.25
N PHE A 164 -3.40 -9.29 17.49
CA PHE A 164 -3.53 -8.68 18.82
C PHE A 164 -2.35 -8.97 19.78
N MET A 165 -1.19 -9.36 19.28
CA MET A 165 0.00 -9.55 20.10
C MET A 165 0.52 -8.23 20.70
N HIS A 166 0.27 -7.11 20.03
CA HIS A 166 0.70 -5.76 20.42
C HIS A 166 -0.50 -4.82 20.59
N ARG A 167 -1.34 -5.13 21.55
CA ARG A 167 -2.70 -4.54 21.73
C ARG A 167 -2.75 -3.02 21.69
N GLU A 168 -1.86 -2.34 22.41
CA GLU A 168 -1.82 -0.87 22.48
C GLU A 168 -1.40 -0.27 21.12
N LYS A 169 -0.35 -0.80 20.52
CA LYS A 169 0.10 -0.39 19.18
C LYS A 169 -0.93 -0.69 18.10
N ASP A 170 -1.66 -1.81 18.21
CA ASP A 170 -2.76 -2.13 17.30
C ASP A 170 -3.88 -1.11 17.40
N LEU A 171 -4.23 -0.71 18.62
CA LEU A 171 -5.26 0.30 18.85
C LEU A 171 -4.86 1.66 18.25
N GLU A 172 -3.61 2.11 18.50
CA GLU A 172 -3.08 3.34 17.91
C GLU A 172 -3.10 3.28 16.37
N THR A 173 -2.71 2.14 15.79
CA THR A 173 -2.73 1.94 14.34
C THR A 173 -4.16 2.00 13.78
N ILE A 174 -5.13 1.41 14.49
CA ILE A 174 -6.54 1.48 14.09
C ILE A 174 -7.04 2.93 14.12
N TYR A 175 -6.70 3.74 15.12
CA TYR A 175 -7.08 5.16 15.13
C TYR A 175 -6.49 5.93 13.95
N LYS A 176 -5.20 5.73 13.65
CA LYS A 176 -4.55 6.34 12.47
C LYS A 176 -5.19 5.91 11.17
N LEU A 177 -5.54 4.62 11.05
CA LEU A 177 -6.27 4.11 9.90
C LEU A 177 -7.65 4.77 9.78
N ILE A 178 -8.40 4.90 10.88
CA ILE A 178 -9.71 5.56 10.88
C ILE A 178 -9.58 7.02 10.40
N ASP A 179 -8.59 7.76 10.89
CA ASP A 179 -8.36 9.15 10.47
C ASP A 179 -7.99 9.27 8.98
N LEU A 180 -7.25 8.28 8.46
CA LEU A 180 -6.92 8.19 7.04
C LEU A 180 -8.17 7.95 6.19
N ILE A 181 -9.01 6.96 6.58
CA ILE A 181 -10.16 6.49 5.78
C ILE A 181 -11.47 7.23 6.07
N ARG A 182 -11.52 8.08 7.11
CA ARG A 182 -12.73 8.83 7.50
C ARG A 182 -13.47 9.51 6.35
N PRO A 183 -12.77 10.16 5.37
CA PRO A 183 -13.45 10.76 4.22
C PRO A 183 -14.15 9.76 3.31
N LEU A 184 -13.75 8.49 3.33
CA LEU A 184 -14.35 7.44 2.50
C LEU A 184 -15.67 6.93 3.07
N ASN A 185 -15.91 7.12 4.38
CA ASN A 185 -17.09 6.61 5.09
C ASN A 185 -17.35 5.11 4.86
N VAL A 186 -16.31 4.32 4.94
CA VAL A 186 -16.31 2.87 4.66
C VAL A 186 -16.58 2.04 5.92
N GLU A 187 -16.97 0.79 5.75
CA GLU A 187 -16.96 -0.19 6.84
C GLU A 187 -15.50 -0.58 7.18
N LEU A 188 -15.11 -0.45 8.44
CA LEU A 188 -13.86 -0.99 8.96
C LEU A 188 -14.12 -2.30 9.69
N LEU A 189 -13.71 -3.41 9.09
CA LEU A 189 -13.83 -4.75 9.66
C LEU A 189 -12.52 -5.15 10.34
N ILE A 190 -12.48 -5.06 11.67
CA ILE A 190 -11.34 -5.58 12.44
C ILE A 190 -11.43 -7.09 12.45
N THR A 191 -10.39 -7.75 11.96
CA THR A 191 -10.39 -9.20 11.78
C THR A 191 -9.23 -9.84 12.53
N HIS A 192 -9.56 -10.90 13.27
CA HIS A 192 -8.59 -11.76 13.91
C HIS A 192 -8.73 -13.18 13.39
N ILE A 193 -7.61 -13.82 13.04
CA ILE A 193 -7.56 -15.19 12.60
C ILE A 193 -6.93 -16.03 13.70
N HIS A 194 -7.61 -17.07 14.14
CA HIS A 194 -7.12 -17.92 15.22
C HIS A 194 -7.35 -19.41 14.94
N GLY A 195 -6.42 -20.24 15.42
CA GLY A 195 -6.57 -21.70 15.50
C GLY A 195 -7.41 -22.12 16.72
N GLU A 196 -7.78 -23.42 16.78
CA GLU A 196 -8.67 -23.93 17.83
C GLU A 196 -8.15 -23.79 19.27
N LYS A 197 -6.85 -23.52 19.47
CA LYS A 197 -6.19 -23.58 20.78
C LYS A 197 -5.89 -22.22 21.43
N GLU A 198 -6.15 -21.09 20.76
CA GLU A 198 -5.49 -19.84 21.15
C GLU A 198 -6.26 -18.93 22.11
N HIS A 199 -7.55 -19.11 22.39
CA HIS A 199 -8.28 -18.11 23.15
C HIS A 199 -9.13 -18.65 24.32
N GLY A 200 -8.61 -18.38 25.53
CA GLY A 200 -9.33 -18.56 26.77
C GLY A 200 -10.38 -17.45 27.03
N PRO A 201 -11.15 -17.57 28.13
CA PRO A 201 -12.15 -16.57 28.53
C PRO A 201 -11.56 -15.16 28.71
N GLU A 202 -10.30 -15.05 29.10
CA GLU A 202 -9.58 -13.78 29.30
C GLU A 202 -9.45 -12.97 28.00
N PHE A 203 -9.18 -13.63 26.88
CA PHE A 203 -9.09 -12.95 25.58
C PHE A 203 -10.46 -12.38 25.17
N LYS A 204 -11.54 -13.14 25.39
CA LYS A 204 -12.88 -12.66 25.09
C LYS A 204 -13.25 -11.42 25.91
N GLN A 205 -12.98 -11.43 27.21
CA GLN A 205 -13.22 -10.28 28.09
C GLN A 205 -12.39 -9.06 27.62
N TRP A 206 -11.10 -9.29 27.31
CA TRP A 206 -10.26 -8.22 26.80
C TRP A 206 -10.81 -7.66 25.49
N LEU A 207 -11.24 -8.51 24.56
CA LEU A 207 -11.77 -8.09 23.28
C LEU A 207 -13.06 -7.26 23.43
N ASP A 208 -13.93 -7.65 24.34
CA ASP A 208 -15.16 -6.89 24.64
C ASP A 208 -14.80 -5.48 25.15
N HIS A 209 -13.82 -5.36 26.05
CA HIS A 209 -13.32 -4.05 26.52
C HIS A 209 -12.67 -3.25 25.38
N PHE A 210 -11.85 -3.89 24.54
CA PHE A 210 -11.20 -3.26 23.41
C PHE A 210 -12.22 -2.67 22.43
N LEU A 211 -13.28 -3.42 22.10
CA LEU A 211 -14.32 -2.94 21.18
C LEU A 211 -15.11 -1.78 21.78
N VAL A 212 -15.39 -1.81 23.08
CA VAL A 212 -16.04 -0.69 23.79
C VAL A 212 -15.15 0.55 23.78
N GLU A 213 -13.86 0.40 24.09
CA GLU A 213 -12.90 1.50 24.06
C GLU A 213 -12.78 2.10 22.65
N LEU A 214 -12.65 1.25 21.65
CA LEU A 214 -12.56 1.66 20.26
C LEU A 214 -13.83 2.42 19.83
N SER A 215 -15.01 1.89 20.12
CA SER A 215 -16.28 2.55 19.78
C SER A 215 -16.43 3.92 20.45
N ASN A 216 -16.00 4.04 21.71
CA ASN A 216 -16.13 5.29 22.47
C ASN A 216 -15.14 6.38 22.02
N LYS A 217 -13.93 5.99 21.59
CA LYS A 217 -12.86 6.95 21.27
C LYS A 217 -12.74 7.26 19.79
N ALA A 218 -13.12 6.35 18.91
CA ALA A 218 -12.89 6.50 17.48
C ALA A 218 -13.80 7.52 16.82
N ASP A 219 -14.98 7.81 17.39
CA ASP A 219 -16.02 8.63 16.75
C ASP A 219 -16.22 8.23 15.27
N TYR A 220 -16.31 6.93 15.04
CA TYR A 220 -16.47 6.31 13.73
C TYR A 220 -17.52 5.20 13.81
N PRO A 221 -18.70 5.37 13.18
CA PRO A 221 -19.86 4.50 13.45
C PRO A 221 -19.75 3.13 12.75
N ASN A 222 -18.91 3.00 11.72
CA ASN A 222 -18.90 1.84 10.83
C ASN A 222 -17.76 0.86 11.16
N ILE A 223 -17.57 0.56 12.46
CA ILE A 223 -16.57 -0.42 12.92
C ILE A 223 -17.27 -1.74 13.23
N TYR A 224 -16.74 -2.81 12.66
CA TYR A 224 -17.21 -4.17 12.84
C TYR A 224 -16.06 -5.07 13.26
N TYR A 225 -16.37 -6.19 13.87
CA TYR A 225 -15.40 -7.20 14.26
C TYR A 225 -15.77 -8.58 13.75
N ARG A 226 -14.77 -9.35 13.32
CA ARG A 226 -14.93 -10.73 12.88
C ARG A 226 -13.76 -11.61 13.32
N VAL A 227 -14.09 -12.77 13.87
CA VAL A 227 -13.13 -13.85 14.08
C VAL A 227 -13.22 -14.82 12.90
N VAL A 228 -12.08 -15.14 12.31
CA VAL A 228 -11.97 -16.19 11.29
C VAL A 228 -11.25 -17.38 11.91
N LYS A 229 -11.93 -18.52 11.99
CA LYS A 229 -11.32 -19.76 12.48
C LYS A 229 -10.53 -20.41 11.37
N ASN A 230 -9.23 -20.45 11.52
CA ASN A 230 -8.33 -21.18 10.64
C ASN A 230 -7.00 -21.42 11.35
N ASP A 231 -6.44 -22.62 11.22
CA ASP A 231 -5.15 -22.97 11.83
C ASP A 231 -3.95 -22.34 11.14
N SER A 232 -4.15 -21.79 9.94
CA SER A 232 -3.17 -20.99 9.21
C SER A 232 -3.70 -19.56 9.03
N PRO A 233 -3.01 -18.55 9.59
CA PRO A 233 -3.36 -17.15 9.36
C PRO A 233 -3.45 -16.79 7.88
N GLU A 234 -2.54 -17.34 7.06
CA GLU A 234 -2.49 -17.10 5.62
C GLU A 234 -3.78 -17.58 4.92
N ARG A 235 -4.20 -18.81 5.21
CA ARG A 235 -5.46 -19.37 4.66
C ARG A 235 -6.69 -18.61 5.15
N GLY A 236 -6.66 -18.17 6.42
CA GLY A 236 -7.73 -17.37 6.98
C GLY A 236 -7.86 -16.01 6.28
N LEU A 237 -6.74 -15.37 5.94
CA LEU A 237 -6.70 -14.12 5.16
C LEU A 237 -7.18 -14.35 3.72
N GLU A 238 -6.74 -15.43 3.08
CA GLU A 238 -7.18 -15.81 1.74
C GLU A 238 -8.71 -15.99 1.70
N TRP A 239 -9.23 -16.75 2.64
CA TRP A 239 -10.68 -16.94 2.78
C TRP A 239 -11.42 -15.61 3.01
N LEU A 240 -10.85 -14.71 3.83
CA LEU A 240 -11.41 -13.39 4.10
C LEU A 240 -11.48 -12.55 2.84
N CYS A 241 -10.41 -12.53 2.03
CA CYS A 241 -10.34 -11.78 0.78
C CYS A 241 -11.35 -12.32 -0.25
N GLU A 242 -11.53 -13.63 -0.33
CA GLU A 242 -12.43 -14.26 -1.30
C GLU A 242 -13.91 -14.19 -0.88
N HIS A 243 -14.20 -14.32 0.42
CA HIS A 243 -15.57 -14.51 0.93
C HIS A 243 -16.04 -13.39 1.86
N GLY A 244 -15.13 -12.52 2.31
CA GLY A 244 -15.44 -11.43 3.24
C GLY A 244 -16.10 -10.23 2.60
N HIS A 245 -16.20 -10.20 1.27
CA HIS A 245 -16.65 -9.02 0.51
C HIS A 245 -15.92 -7.75 0.92
N VAL A 246 -14.60 -7.87 1.12
CA VAL A 246 -13.72 -6.74 1.44
C VAL A 246 -13.12 -6.17 0.16
N ASP A 247 -12.98 -4.84 0.11
CA ASP A 247 -12.43 -4.14 -1.05
C ASP A 247 -10.95 -3.78 -0.86
N MET A 248 -10.44 -3.88 0.38
CA MET A 248 -9.05 -3.61 0.72
C MET A 248 -8.68 -4.37 2.00
N LEU A 249 -7.51 -4.98 2.04
CA LEU A 249 -6.92 -5.57 3.24
C LEU A 249 -5.89 -4.59 3.81
N ALA A 250 -5.94 -4.33 5.12
CA ALA A 250 -4.95 -3.52 5.84
C ALA A 250 -4.26 -4.37 6.91
N MET A 251 -2.94 -4.25 7.04
CA MET A 251 -2.12 -4.98 7.99
C MET A 251 -0.94 -4.15 8.47
N VAL A 252 -0.48 -4.40 9.71
CA VAL A 252 0.76 -3.81 10.23
C VAL A 252 1.95 -4.65 9.80
N HIS A 253 2.99 -4.01 9.29
CA HIS A 253 4.28 -4.64 9.02
C HIS A 253 5.14 -4.62 10.28
N ARG A 254 5.39 -5.81 10.87
CA ARG A 254 6.21 -6.02 12.06
C ARG A 254 7.36 -6.98 11.75
N GLY A 255 8.42 -6.46 11.08
CA GLY A 255 9.60 -7.28 10.76
C GLY A 255 9.25 -8.59 10.02
N HIS A 256 9.95 -9.67 10.35
CA HIS A 256 9.89 -10.96 9.65
C HIS A 256 8.59 -11.80 9.77
N ASN A 257 7.43 -11.20 10.09
CA ASN A 257 6.24 -11.98 10.44
C ASN A 257 5.33 -12.34 9.25
N ILE A 258 4.03 -12.08 9.41
CA ILE A 258 2.96 -12.60 8.55
C ILE A 258 3.09 -12.12 7.11
N LEU A 259 3.53 -10.87 6.89
CA LEU A 259 3.66 -10.32 5.53
C LEU A 259 4.69 -11.06 4.68
N GLU A 260 5.88 -11.39 5.24
CA GLU A 260 6.85 -12.20 4.50
C GLU A 260 6.29 -13.58 4.14
N LYS A 261 5.57 -14.23 5.05
CA LYS A 261 4.89 -15.49 4.76
C LYS A 261 3.79 -15.32 3.72
N ILE A 262 3.04 -14.23 3.76
CA ILE A 262 2.05 -13.87 2.75
C ILE A 262 2.70 -13.65 1.38
N PHE A 263 3.93 -13.17 1.30
CA PHE A 263 4.62 -12.87 0.04
C PHE A 263 5.69 -13.89 -0.37
N THR A 264 6.09 -14.84 0.49
CA THR A 264 7.19 -15.78 0.22
C THR A 264 6.82 -17.26 0.29
N GLY A 265 5.68 -17.62 0.87
CA GLY A 265 5.26 -19.03 1.01
C GLY A 265 4.69 -19.63 -0.27
N SER A 266 4.83 -20.96 -0.44
CA SER A 266 4.31 -21.69 -1.60
C SER A 266 2.79 -21.63 -1.76
N HIS A 267 2.06 -21.40 -0.69
CA HIS A 267 0.62 -21.10 -0.69
C HIS A 267 0.32 -19.63 -0.91
N THR A 268 1.21 -18.76 -0.48
CA THR A 268 1.11 -17.30 -0.58
C THR A 268 1.49 -16.79 -1.97
N GLN A 269 2.25 -17.55 -2.74
CA GLN A 269 2.39 -17.32 -4.18
C GLN A 269 1.03 -17.27 -4.86
N LYS A 270 0.06 -18.02 -4.37
CA LYS A 270 -1.33 -17.96 -4.86
C LYS A 270 -2.06 -16.70 -4.41
N MET A 271 -1.87 -16.19 -3.19
CA MET A 271 -2.53 -14.95 -2.74
C MET A 271 -2.05 -13.68 -3.45
N ALA A 272 -0.74 -13.51 -3.58
CA ALA A 272 -0.20 -12.33 -4.27
C ALA A 272 -0.50 -12.34 -5.77
N GLY A 273 -0.68 -13.52 -6.38
CA GLY A 273 -1.08 -13.68 -7.77
C GLY A 273 -2.59 -13.75 -8.00
N HIS A 274 -3.40 -13.95 -6.96
CA HIS A 274 -4.85 -14.06 -7.04
C HIS A 274 -5.59 -13.05 -6.17
N SER A 275 -4.89 -12.25 -5.36
CA SER A 275 -5.55 -11.15 -4.65
C SER A 275 -6.04 -10.13 -5.67
N THR A 276 -7.35 -10.02 -5.77
CA THR A 276 -8.04 -9.03 -6.61
C THR A 276 -8.25 -7.72 -5.88
N ILE A 277 -7.79 -7.62 -4.62
CA ILE A 277 -7.97 -6.43 -3.77
C ILE A 277 -6.62 -5.85 -3.34
N PRO A 278 -6.52 -4.54 -3.16
CA PRO A 278 -5.31 -3.88 -2.68
C PRO A 278 -4.95 -4.27 -1.25
N LEU A 279 -3.64 -4.22 -0.96
CA LEU A 279 -3.10 -4.40 0.37
C LEU A 279 -2.50 -3.10 0.89
N LEU A 280 -3.05 -2.58 1.98
CA LEU A 280 -2.50 -1.46 2.74
C LEU A 280 -1.57 -1.97 3.83
N VAL A 281 -0.28 -1.77 3.66
CA VAL A 281 0.76 -2.10 4.63
C VAL A 281 1.03 -0.86 5.48
N ILE A 282 0.87 -0.98 6.79
CA ILE A 282 1.12 0.10 7.75
C ILE A 282 2.43 -0.20 8.46
N PRO A 283 3.46 0.65 8.36
CA PRO A 283 4.71 0.45 9.08
C PRO A 283 4.47 0.55 10.59
N GLU A 284 5.16 -0.30 11.36
CA GLU A 284 5.18 -0.15 12.82
C GLU A 284 6.03 1.08 13.19
N GLU A 285 5.46 1.98 13.99
CA GLU A 285 6.24 3.09 14.52
C GLU A 285 7.21 2.60 15.60
N SER A 286 8.44 3.09 15.50
CA SER A 286 9.56 2.77 16.40
C SER A 286 9.35 3.35 17.80
#